data_a703fafd2d293d52bec827707533887b
#
_entry.id   a703fafd2d293d52bec827707533887b
#
_cell.length_a   1.000
_cell.length_b   1.000
_cell.length_c   1.000
_cell.angle_alpha   90.00
_cell.angle_beta   90.00
_cell.angle_gamma   90.00
#
_symmetry.space_group_name_H-M   'P 1'
#
loop_
_entity.id
_entity.type
_entity.pdbx_description
1 polymer ?
#
loop_
_entity_poly.entity_id
_entity_poly.type
_entity_poly.pdbx_seq_one_letter_code
_entity_poly.pdbx_strand_id
1 'polypeptide(L)'
;MHAIEGSAAPVAAGFWGRWCGLDLAGCDPSIISDSARIAGFIEELCRLLEFRRYGDPVIVRFGDRPEIAGFSFTQLIETSLVSGHLVDASRCAFIDIFSCAPYSIHIAQEFSRTYFGSTKVICHTVDRLGIPSDE
;
A
#
# COMPACT_ATOMS: atom_id res chain seq x y z
N MET A 1 -9.35 -19.95 -3.12
CA MET A 1 -8.39 -18.94 -3.17
C MET A 1 -7.14 -19.45 -3.83
N HIS A 2 -6.55 -18.63 -4.45
CA HIS A 2 -5.33 -18.98 -5.05
C HIS A 2 -4.22 -18.89 -4.02
N ALA A 3 -3.31 -19.76 -4.12
CA ALA A 3 -2.09 -19.62 -3.36
C ALA A 3 -1.08 -19.08 -4.34
N ILE A 4 -0.72 -17.86 -4.13
CA ILE A 4 0.21 -17.20 -5.00
C ILE A 4 1.59 -17.38 -4.42
N GLU A 5 2.57 -17.51 -5.27
CA GLU A 5 3.95 -17.48 -4.86
C GLU A 5 4.19 -16.27 -4.00
N GLY A 6 4.72 -16.44 -2.83
CA GLY A 6 4.90 -15.35 -1.88
C GLY A 6 3.60 -14.87 -1.27
N SER A 7 2.55 -15.68 -1.35
CA SER A 7 1.26 -15.29 -0.84
C SER A 7 1.24 -15.18 0.67
N ALA A 8 0.10 -14.80 1.20
CA ALA A 8 -0.09 -14.56 2.62
C ALA A 8 0.18 -15.79 3.45
N ALA A 9 0.70 -15.59 4.63
CA ALA A 9 0.88 -16.65 5.60
C ALA A 9 -0.46 -17.19 6.05
N PRO A 10 -0.50 -18.43 6.56
CA PRO A 10 -1.74 -18.96 7.12
C PRO A 10 -2.27 -18.08 8.23
N VAL A 11 -3.59 -18.04 8.34
CA VAL A 11 -4.26 -17.25 9.37
C VAL A 11 -4.15 -17.98 10.69
N ALA A 12 -3.60 -17.32 11.71
CA ALA A 12 -3.52 -17.86 13.06
C ALA A 12 -4.86 -17.68 13.76
N ALA A 13 -5.08 -18.46 14.80
CA ALA A 13 -6.26 -18.31 15.62
C ALA A 13 -6.30 -16.89 16.18
N GLY A 14 -7.43 -16.23 16.06
CA GLY A 14 -7.59 -14.86 16.51
C GLY A 14 -7.13 -13.81 15.52
N PHE A 15 -6.54 -14.23 14.42
CA PHE A 15 -6.09 -13.28 13.40
C PHE A 15 -7.29 -12.55 12.80
N TRP A 16 -7.17 -11.22 12.71
CA TRP A 16 -8.23 -10.44 12.07
C TRP A 16 -7.79 -9.85 10.75
N GLY A 17 -6.59 -9.31 10.71
CA GLY A 17 -6.09 -8.71 9.48
C GLY A 17 -4.62 -8.38 9.60
N ARG A 18 -4.02 -8.01 8.47
CA ARG A 18 -2.59 -7.69 8.42
C ARG A 18 -2.38 -6.31 7.83
N TRP A 19 -1.59 -5.52 8.52
CA TRP A 19 -1.09 -4.24 8.01
C TRP A 19 0.33 -4.42 7.51
N CYS A 20 0.61 -3.76 6.39
CA CYS A 20 1.94 -3.69 5.83
C CYS A 20 2.21 -2.23 5.48
N GLY A 21 3.36 -1.72 5.90
CA GLY A 21 3.81 -0.38 5.54
C GLY A 21 5.09 -0.49 4.74
N LEU A 22 5.13 0.15 3.58
CA LEU A 22 6.28 0.13 2.70
C LEU A 22 6.87 1.53 2.63
N ASP A 23 8.11 1.68 3.08
CA ASP A 23 8.84 2.93 2.97
C ASP A 23 9.77 2.79 1.78
N LEU A 24 9.51 3.56 0.72
CA LEU A 24 10.26 3.49 -0.53
C LEU A 24 11.13 4.72 -0.64
N ALA A 25 12.42 4.53 -0.89
CA ALA A 25 13.36 5.63 -1.09
C ALA A 25 13.90 5.60 -2.51
N GLY A 26 14.35 6.74 -2.99
CA GLY A 26 14.93 6.85 -4.33
C GLY A 26 13.92 6.64 -5.43
N CYS A 27 12.67 7.05 -5.21
CA CYS A 27 11.62 6.89 -6.21
C CYS A 27 11.84 7.82 -7.39
N ASP A 28 11.33 7.40 -8.55
CA ASP A 28 11.38 8.21 -9.78
C ASP A 28 10.48 9.44 -9.59
N PRO A 29 11.03 10.65 -9.61
CA PRO A 29 10.22 11.84 -9.39
C PRO A 29 9.14 12.06 -10.44
N SER A 30 9.33 11.58 -11.66
CA SER A 30 8.32 11.75 -12.69
C SER A 30 7.10 10.86 -12.46
N ILE A 31 7.24 9.82 -11.63
CA ILE A 31 6.14 8.93 -11.34
C ILE A 31 5.41 9.39 -10.08
N ILE A 32 6.15 9.71 -9.02
CA ILE A 32 5.52 10.08 -7.76
C ILE A 32 4.85 11.45 -7.81
N SER A 33 5.15 12.26 -8.83
CA SER A 33 4.54 13.58 -8.99
C SER A 33 3.46 13.60 -10.06
N ASP A 34 3.00 12.45 -10.52
CA ASP A 34 2.02 12.34 -11.60
C ASP A 34 0.79 11.60 -11.09
N SER A 35 -0.34 12.31 -10.95
CA SER A 35 -1.54 11.71 -10.38
C SER A 35 -2.08 10.56 -11.23
N ALA A 36 -1.92 10.62 -12.53
CA ALA A 36 -2.37 9.53 -13.40
C ALA A 36 -1.54 8.27 -13.18
N ARG A 37 -0.24 8.43 -12.96
CA ARG A 37 0.63 7.29 -12.66
C ARG A 37 0.31 6.71 -11.28
N ILE A 38 -0.04 7.57 -10.33
CA ILE A 38 -0.44 7.11 -9.00
C ILE A 38 -1.74 6.32 -9.09
N ALA A 39 -2.70 6.81 -9.87
CA ALA A 39 -3.95 6.08 -10.08
C ALA A 39 -3.70 4.72 -10.71
N GLY A 40 -2.79 4.66 -11.68
CA GLY A 40 -2.39 3.39 -12.31
C GLY A 40 -1.74 2.43 -11.32
N PHE A 41 -0.92 2.96 -10.42
CA PHE A 41 -0.32 2.14 -9.36
C PHE A 41 -1.38 1.48 -8.50
N ILE A 42 -2.35 2.28 -8.06
CA ILE A 42 -3.42 1.79 -7.18
C ILE A 42 -4.21 0.68 -7.87
N GLU A 43 -4.58 0.91 -9.12
CA GLU A 43 -5.36 -0.06 -9.88
C GLU A 43 -4.61 -1.37 -10.03
N GLU A 44 -3.35 -1.29 -10.43
CA GLU A 44 -2.56 -2.51 -10.67
C GLU A 44 -2.22 -3.23 -9.37
N LEU A 45 -1.91 -2.48 -8.31
CA LEU A 45 -1.63 -3.10 -7.01
C LEU A 45 -2.83 -3.90 -6.54
N CYS A 46 -4.01 -3.30 -6.60
CA CYS A 46 -5.22 -3.98 -6.15
C CYS A 46 -5.51 -5.20 -7.01
N ARG A 47 -5.26 -5.12 -8.32
CA ARG A 47 -5.43 -6.27 -9.20
C ARG A 47 -4.49 -7.40 -8.82
N LEU A 48 -3.22 -7.09 -8.59
CA LEU A 48 -2.22 -8.10 -8.25
C LEU A 48 -2.49 -8.76 -6.90
N LEU A 49 -2.98 -7.98 -5.93
CA LEU A 49 -3.27 -8.51 -4.60
C LEU A 49 -4.69 -9.08 -4.50
N GLU A 50 -5.44 -9.01 -5.61
CA GLU A 50 -6.81 -9.52 -5.69
C GLU A 50 -7.73 -8.83 -4.71
N PHE A 51 -7.49 -7.54 -4.52
CA PHE A 51 -8.37 -6.68 -3.73
C PHE A 51 -9.49 -6.14 -4.60
N ARG A 52 -10.70 -6.17 -4.10
CA ARG A 52 -11.83 -5.58 -4.78
C ARG A 52 -11.96 -4.13 -4.36
N ARG A 53 -11.73 -3.22 -5.30
CA ARG A 53 -11.81 -1.79 -5.03
C ARG A 53 -13.26 -1.34 -4.88
N TYR A 54 -13.47 -0.37 -4.01
CA TYR A 54 -14.75 0.30 -3.87
C TYR A 54 -14.58 1.76 -4.33
N GLY A 55 -15.15 2.09 -5.48
CA GLY A 55 -15.07 3.44 -6.00
C GLY A 55 -13.68 3.81 -6.52
N ASP A 56 -13.56 5.04 -6.94
CA ASP A 56 -12.29 5.57 -7.42
C ASP A 56 -11.43 6.00 -6.26
N PRO A 57 -10.11 5.99 -6.42
CA PRO A 57 -9.24 6.50 -5.36
C PRO A 57 -9.37 8.01 -5.21
N VAL A 58 -9.17 8.48 -4.00
CA VAL A 58 -9.03 9.92 -3.73
C VAL A 58 -7.54 10.23 -3.79
N ILE A 59 -7.16 11.15 -4.67
CA ILE A 59 -5.77 11.54 -4.86
C ILE A 59 -5.72 13.05 -4.76
N VAL A 60 -4.98 13.57 -3.76
CA VAL A 60 -4.94 14.99 -3.45
C VAL A 60 -3.49 15.45 -3.33
N ARG A 61 -3.19 16.60 -3.90
CA ARG A 61 -1.86 17.17 -3.77
C ARG A 61 -1.83 18.20 -2.66
N PHE A 62 -0.84 18.07 -1.78
CA PHE A 62 -0.55 19.05 -0.74
C PHE A 62 0.79 19.71 -1.07
N GLY A 63 0.86 21.04 -1.05
CA GLY A 63 2.05 21.74 -1.48
C GLY A 63 2.49 22.89 -0.60
N ASP A 64 1.79 23.16 0.51
CA ASP A 64 2.09 24.34 1.34
C ASP A 64 3.42 24.22 2.07
N ARG A 65 3.85 23.02 2.38
CA ARG A 65 5.09 22.77 3.10
C ARG A 65 6.02 21.97 2.22
N PRO A 66 7.09 22.59 1.68
CA PRO A 66 7.95 21.89 0.70
C PRO A 66 8.55 20.58 1.20
N GLU A 67 8.81 20.48 2.50
CA GLU A 67 9.45 19.27 3.03
C GLU A 67 8.54 18.05 3.02
N ILE A 68 7.22 18.25 2.91
CA ILE A 68 6.27 17.14 2.85
C ILE A 68 5.34 17.26 1.64
N ALA A 69 5.61 18.19 0.73
CA ALA A 69 4.74 18.39 -0.45
C ALA A 69 4.72 17.14 -1.31
N GLY A 70 3.53 16.82 -1.83
CA GLY A 70 3.34 15.67 -2.68
C GLY A 70 1.91 15.20 -2.65
N PHE A 71 1.67 14.07 -3.30
CA PHE A 71 0.33 13.49 -3.37
C PHE A 71 0.07 12.55 -2.20
N SER A 72 -1.14 12.61 -1.68
CA SER A 72 -1.66 11.59 -0.77
C SER A 72 -2.83 10.90 -1.44
N PHE A 73 -3.02 9.63 -1.17
CA PHE A 73 -4.16 8.93 -1.75
C PHE A 73 -4.77 7.95 -0.77
N THR A 74 -6.04 7.63 -1.00
CA THR A 74 -6.73 6.53 -0.32
C THR A 74 -7.55 5.77 -1.33
N GLN A 75 -7.60 4.46 -1.19
CA GLN A 75 -8.43 3.58 -1.97
C GLN A 75 -9.11 2.60 -1.02
N LEU A 76 -10.42 2.73 -0.92
CA LEU A 76 -11.18 1.76 -0.15
C LEU A 76 -11.22 0.44 -0.91
N ILE A 77 -11.04 -0.63 -0.21
CA ILE A 77 -11.19 -1.97 -0.74
C ILE A 77 -12.18 -2.71 0.13
N GLU A 78 -12.78 -3.76 -0.41
CA GLU A 78 -13.81 -4.50 0.31
C GLU A 78 -13.32 -4.97 1.68
N THR A 79 -12.05 -5.29 1.79
CA THR A 79 -11.47 -5.83 3.02
C THR A 79 -10.67 -4.82 3.82
N SER A 80 -10.63 -3.59 3.48
CA SER A 80 -10.22 -2.42 4.24
C SER A 80 -9.67 -1.27 3.37
N LEU A 81 -8.35 -1.07 3.26
CA LEU A 81 -7.83 0.21 2.79
C LEU A 81 -6.41 0.12 2.29
N VAL A 82 -6.15 0.81 1.17
CA VAL A 82 -4.79 1.10 0.70
C VAL A 82 -4.64 2.60 0.70
N SER A 83 -3.55 3.11 1.23
CA SER A 83 -3.29 4.53 1.26
C SER A 83 -1.81 4.82 1.07
N GLY A 84 -1.48 6.07 0.82
CA GLY A 84 -0.10 6.42 0.67
C GLY A 84 0.13 7.92 0.66
N HIS A 85 1.39 8.29 0.89
CA HIS A 85 1.86 9.65 0.76
C HIS A 85 3.20 9.62 0.04
N LEU A 86 3.31 10.43 -1.02
CA LEU A 86 4.51 10.49 -1.83
C LEU A 86 5.11 11.87 -1.67
N VAL A 87 6.38 11.92 -1.31
CA VAL A 87 7.05 13.17 -0.95
C VAL A 87 8.01 13.54 -2.06
N ASP A 88 7.76 14.67 -2.72
CA ASP A 88 8.54 15.08 -3.89
C ASP A 88 10.00 15.35 -3.54
N ALA A 89 10.22 16.14 -2.50
CA ALA A 89 11.57 16.63 -2.18
C ALA A 89 12.52 15.49 -1.82
N SER A 90 12.06 14.53 -1.05
CA SER A 90 12.90 13.43 -0.59
C SER A 90 12.83 12.22 -1.50
N ARG A 91 11.96 12.23 -2.52
CA ARG A 91 11.73 11.11 -3.43
C ARG A 91 11.36 9.84 -2.67
N CYS A 92 10.54 9.99 -1.66
CA CYS A 92 10.07 8.88 -0.85
C CYS A 92 8.60 8.63 -1.08
N ALA A 93 8.18 7.39 -0.89
CA ALA A 93 6.78 7.03 -0.92
C ALA A 93 6.52 6.13 0.28
N PHE A 94 5.44 6.43 0.99
CA PHE A 94 5.01 5.66 2.14
C PHE A 94 3.66 5.04 1.79
N ILE A 95 3.63 3.72 1.65
CA ILE A 95 2.44 2.99 1.22
C ILE A 95 1.95 2.14 2.38
N ASP A 96 0.65 2.21 2.66
CA ASP A 96 0.04 1.46 3.74
C ASP A 96 -1.06 0.57 3.18
N ILE A 97 -1.04 -0.70 3.56
CA ILE A 97 -2.05 -1.66 3.15
C ILE A 97 -2.57 -2.35 4.39
N PHE A 98 -3.87 -2.28 4.61
CA PHE A 98 -4.49 -3.06 5.67
C PHE A 98 -5.64 -3.84 5.08
N SER A 99 -5.64 -5.16 5.30
CA SER A 99 -6.69 -6.02 4.77
C SER A 99 -6.97 -7.15 5.73
N CYS A 100 -8.24 -7.48 5.89
CA CYS A 100 -8.64 -8.66 6.65
C CYS A 100 -8.60 -9.92 5.80
N ALA A 101 -8.46 -9.78 4.48
CA ALA A 101 -8.24 -10.92 3.60
C ALA A 101 -6.72 -11.15 3.45
N PRO A 102 -6.30 -12.40 3.28
CA PRO A 102 -4.88 -12.68 3.05
C PRO A 102 -4.38 -12.01 1.77
N TYR A 103 -3.15 -11.54 1.81
CA TYR A 103 -2.51 -11.00 0.60
C TYR A 103 -1.00 -11.19 0.71
N SER A 104 -0.32 -11.16 -0.43
CA SER A 104 1.11 -11.36 -0.49
C SER A 104 1.86 -10.07 -0.23
N ILE A 105 2.55 -10.00 0.92
CA ILE A 105 3.38 -8.85 1.24
C ILE A 105 4.56 -8.77 0.27
N HIS A 106 5.10 -9.91 -0.11
CA HIS A 106 6.21 -9.93 -1.07
C HIS A 106 5.81 -9.31 -2.41
N ILE A 107 4.64 -9.68 -2.93
CA ILE A 107 4.15 -9.10 -4.18
C ILE A 107 3.92 -7.59 -4.03
N ALA A 108 3.31 -7.18 -2.91
CA ALA A 108 3.07 -5.77 -2.67
C ALA A 108 4.38 -4.98 -2.65
N GLN A 109 5.38 -5.51 -1.96
CA GLN A 109 6.67 -4.85 -1.82
C GLN A 109 7.39 -4.75 -3.16
N GLU A 110 7.51 -5.85 -3.89
CA GLU A 110 8.27 -5.86 -5.13
C GLU A 110 7.57 -5.09 -6.24
N PHE A 111 6.26 -5.17 -6.31
CA PHE A 111 5.53 -4.37 -7.29
C PHE A 111 5.68 -2.88 -7.00
N SER A 112 5.53 -2.48 -5.75
CA SER A 112 5.63 -1.06 -5.38
C SER A 112 7.03 -0.53 -5.66
N ARG A 113 8.05 -1.30 -5.27
CA ARG A 113 9.44 -0.89 -5.51
C ARG A 113 9.70 -0.70 -7.00
N THR A 114 9.26 -1.66 -7.81
CA THR A 114 9.49 -1.61 -9.26
C THR A 114 8.70 -0.49 -9.91
N TYR A 115 7.44 -0.34 -9.53
CA TYR A 115 6.58 0.66 -10.16
C TYR A 115 7.12 2.08 -9.95
N PHE A 116 7.55 2.40 -8.74
CA PHE A 116 8.06 3.73 -8.42
C PHE A 116 9.55 3.88 -8.70
N GLY A 117 10.21 2.85 -9.21
CA GLY A 117 11.63 2.89 -9.48
C GLY A 117 12.47 3.06 -8.24
N SER A 118 11.98 2.58 -7.11
CA SER A 118 12.64 2.78 -5.82
C SER A 118 13.93 1.99 -5.73
N THR A 119 14.95 2.60 -5.14
CA THR A 119 16.24 1.95 -4.96
C THR A 119 16.33 1.21 -3.64
N LYS A 120 15.43 1.50 -2.69
CA LYS A 120 15.48 0.87 -1.38
C LYS A 120 14.09 0.83 -0.79
N VAL A 121 13.74 -0.30 -0.18
CA VAL A 121 12.45 -0.44 0.49
C VAL A 121 12.67 -0.99 1.90
N ILE A 122 11.93 -0.45 2.86
CA ILE A 122 11.83 -1.01 4.20
C ILE A 122 10.38 -1.43 4.38
N CYS A 123 10.18 -2.67 4.80
CA CYS A 123 8.85 -3.24 4.94
C CYS A 123 8.54 -3.45 6.42
N HIS A 124 7.40 -2.95 6.84
CA HIS A 124 6.88 -3.13 8.19
C HIS A 124 5.63 -3.98 8.11
N THR A 125 5.43 -4.86 9.06
CA THR A 125 4.21 -5.67 9.09
C THR A 125 3.71 -5.81 10.51
N VAL A 126 2.39 -5.80 10.66
CA VAL A 126 1.74 -6.03 11.94
C VAL A 126 0.52 -6.91 11.70
N ASP A 127 0.46 -8.04 12.37
CA ASP A 127 -0.72 -8.87 12.38
C ASP A 127 -1.65 -8.35 13.48
N ARG A 128 -2.87 -8.05 13.10
CA ARG A 128 -3.85 -7.51 14.03
C ARG A 128 -4.81 -8.62 14.39
N LEU A 129 -4.89 -8.91 15.68
CA LEU A 129 -5.66 -10.05 16.16
C LEU A 129 -7.07 -9.67 16.58
N GLY A 130 -7.35 -8.37 16.61
CA GLY A 130 -8.64 -7.91 17.09
C GLY A 130 -8.71 -7.95 18.60
N ILE A 131 -9.86 -7.56 19.11
CA ILE A 131 -10.11 -7.54 20.55
C ILE A 131 -10.83 -8.82 20.89
N PRO A 132 -10.30 -9.64 21.80
CA PRO A 132 -10.97 -10.88 22.16
C PRO A 132 -12.36 -10.59 22.72
N SER A 133 -13.30 -11.48 22.42
CA SER A 133 -14.62 -11.35 23.01
C SER A 133 -14.52 -11.68 24.49
N ASP A 134 -15.39 -11.06 25.25
CA ASP A 134 -15.50 -11.37 26.65
C ASP A 134 -16.07 -12.73 26.81
N GLU A 135 -15.48 -13.51 27.62
CA GLU A 135 -16.10 -14.76 27.94
C GLU A 135 -15.91 -15.10 29.35
#